data_bd49e686164aa5587a3b681d88c99dd6
#
_entry.id   bd49e686164aa5587a3b681d88c99dd6
#
_cell.length_a   1.000
_cell.length_b   1.000
_cell.length_c   1.000
_cell.angle_alpha   90.00
_cell.angle_beta   90.00
_cell.angle_gamma   90.00
#
_symmetry.space_group_name_H-M   'P 1'
#
loop_
_entity.id
_entity.type
_entity.pdbx_description
1 polymer ?
#
loop_
_entity_poly.entity_id
_entity_poly.type
_entity_poly.pdbx_seq_one_letter_code
_entity_poly.pdbx_strand_id
1 'polypeptide(L)'
;IKNKNIRTTVLQNNRVVSEKINLIPYEGEPEYWADYNYTYNTAGELTKIVITNNERTGTEYKLTWTDGDITLVEHFRDNKKVGQVAYEYNKSITNKYLSLFVNPITSIADYEGIAPYGQLFAGYFGKVFQHPVAAVRYTVIDKHYFGWSSDDDFTITYNQNASGIVENIKQSGEDGVTATLIWEDTPMGISVYKQQKEGTKTIYDLSGKRLENLQHGVNIIKETNGKTHKV
;
A
#
# COMPACT_ATOMS: atom_id res chain seq x y z
N ILE A 1 -23.85 -16.55 -6.51
CA ILE A 1 -23.89 -15.08 -6.39
C ILE A 1 -22.47 -14.63 -6.08
N LYS A 2 -21.94 -13.68 -6.87
CA LYS A 2 -20.58 -13.15 -6.64
C LYS A 2 -20.66 -12.07 -5.57
N ASN A 3 -19.77 -12.12 -4.58
CA ASN A 3 -19.57 -11.00 -3.65
C ASN A 3 -19.34 -9.72 -4.45
N LYS A 4 -20.06 -8.67 -4.11
CA LYS A 4 -19.91 -7.37 -4.76
C LYS A 4 -19.40 -6.38 -3.74
N ASN A 5 -18.11 -6.09 -3.81
CA ASN A 5 -17.50 -5.02 -3.03
C ASN A 5 -17.64 -3.73 -3.83
N ILE A 6 -18.27 -2.73 -3.25
CA ILE A 6 -18.41 -1.40 -3.84
C ILE A 6 -17.60 -0.44 -2.97
N ARG A 7 -16.58 0.18 -3.57
CA ARG A 7 -15.84 1.29 -2.96
C ARG A 7 -16.14 2.56 -3.74
N THR A 8 -16.60 3.57 -3.06
CA THR A 8 -16.78 4.92 -3.60
C THR A 8 -15.78 5.84 -2.94
N THR A 9 -14.90 6.45 -3.72
CA THR A 9 -13.85 7.36 -3.26
C THR A 9 -14.16 8.78 -3.72
N VAL A 10 -14.10 9.76 -2.82
CA VAL A 10 -14.24 11.18 -3.13
C VAL A 10 -12.86 11.82 -3.08
N LEU A 11 -12.50 12.48 -4.17
CA LEU A 11 -11.26 13.25 -4.30
C LEU A 11 -11.54 14.75 -4.22
N GLN A 12 -10.71 15.47 -3.47
CA GLN A 12 -10.66 16.92 -3.46
C GLN A 12 -9.21 17.38 -3.55
N ASN A 13 -8.89 18.24 -4.51
CA ASN A 13 -7.50 18.70 -4.75
C ASN A 13 -6.51 17.52 -4.92
N ASN A 14 -6.89 16.52 -5.69
CA ASN A 14 -6.14 15.28 -5.93
C ASN A 14 -5.83 14.46 -4.65
N ARG A 15 -6.63 14.61 -3.59
CA ARG A 15 -6.50 13.81 -2.36
C ARG A 15 -7.81 13.14 -2.03
N VAL A 16 -7.74 11.94 -1.51
CA VAL A 16 -8.90 11.24 -0.96
C VAL A 16 -9.35 11.97 0.30
N VAL A 17 -10.59 12.49 0.31
CA VAL A 17 -11.19 13.13 1.49
C VAL A 17 -12.20 12.23 2.18
N SER A 18 -12.81 11.30 1.44
CA SER A 18 -13.64 10.26 2.03
C SER A 18 -13.72 9.02 1.14
N GLU A 19 -13.97 7.89 1.78
CA GLU A 19 -14.30 6.63 1.11
C GLU A 19 -15.49 6.00 1.79
N LYS A 20 -16.36 5.41 0.98
CA LYS A 20 -17.45 4.54 1.45
C LYS A 20 -17.25 3.15 0.89
N ILE A 21 -17.29 2.16 1.75
CA ILE A 21 -17.13 0.76 1.40
C ILE A 21 -18.40 0.01 1.80
N ASN A 22 -18.96 -0.73 0.85
CA ASN A 22 -20.05 -1.64 1.09
C ASN A 22 -19.61 -3.04 0.65
N LEU A 23 -19.55 -3.96 1.59
CA LEU A 23 -19.34 -5.37 1.33
C LEU A 23 -20.71 -6.05 1.36
N ILE A 24 -21.14 -6.61 0.23
CA ILE A 24 -22.35 -7.41 0.14
C ILE A 24 -21.90 -8.87 0.31
N PRO A 25 -22.15 -9.48 1.47
CA PRO A 25 -21.67 -10.83 1.79
C PRO A 25 -22.46 -11.91 1.04
N TYR A 26 -22.09 -13.16 1.29
CA TYR A 26 -22.87 -14.32 0.84
C TYR A 26 -24.28 -14.31 1.46
N GLU A 27 -25.20 -15.01 0.81
CA GLU A 27 -26.59 -15.14 1.25
C GLU A 27 -26.67 -15.57 2.73
N GLY A 28 -27.29 -14.72 3.55
CA GLY A 28 -27.50 -14.96 4.99
C GLY A 28 -26.54 -14.26 5.94
N GLU A 29 -25.48 -13.63 5.45
CA GLU A 29 -24.59 -12.82 6.29
C GLU A 29 -25.00 -11.33 6.28
N PRO A 30 -24.80 -10.59 7.38
CA PRO A 30 -25.12 -9.17 7.43
C PRO A 30 -24.25 -8.35 6.48
N GLU A 31 -24.84 -7.33 5.86
CA GLU A 31 -24.06 -6.34 5.11
C GLU A 31 -23.08 -5.63 6.03
N TYR A 32 -21.83 -5.47 5.55
CA TYR A 32 -20.84 -4.63 6.19
C TYR A 32 -20.66 -3.35 5.40
N TRP A 33 -20.69 -2.21 6.07
CA TRP A 33 -20.32 -0.93 5.49
C TRP A 33 -19.35 -0.18 6.38
N ALA A 34 -18.50 0.63 5.77
CA ALA A 34 -17.59 1.54 6.46
C ALA A 34 -17.44 2.86 5.69
N ASP A 35 -17.50 3.95 6.44
CA ASP A 35 -17.23 5.31 5.96
C ASP A 35 -15.91 5.78 6.56
N TYR A 36 -14.97 6.20 5.70
CA TYR A 36 -13.66 6.74 6.06
C TYR A 36 -13.64 8.23 5.72
N ASN A 37 -13.18 9.05 6.64
CA ASN A 37 -12.97 10.48 6.45
C ASN A 37 -11.52 10.83 6.76
N TYR A 38 -10.86 11.53 5.82
CA TYR A 38 -9.45 11.86 5.87
C TYR A 38 -9.26 13.36 6.03
N THR A 39 -8.39 13.77 6.95
CA THR A 39 -8.06 15.17 7.20
C THR A 39 -6.58 15.41 6.96
N TYR A 40 -6.28 16.50 6.25
CA TYR A 40 -4.92 16.91 5.92
C TYR A 40 -4.62 18.29 6.51
N ASN A 41 -3.36 18.51 6.88
CA ASN A 41 -2.88 19.84 7.22
C ASN A 41 -2.58 20.70 5.96
N THR A 42 -2.17 21.94 6.16
CA THR A 42 -1.84 22.89 5.07
C THR A 42 -0.63 22.44 4.25
N ALA A 43 0.28 21.65 4.83
CA ALA A 43 1.43 21.06 4.12
C ALA A 43 1.04 19.86 3.24
N GLY A 44 -0.22 19.39 3.33
CA GLY A 44 -0.72 18.25 2.58
C GLY A 44 -0.43 16.90 3.21
N GLU A 45 -0.08 16.87 4.48
CA GLU A 45 0.17 15.67 5.26
C GLU A 45 -1.15 15.16 5.85
N LEU A 46 -1.40 13.85 5.74
CA LEU A 46 -2.56 13.21 6.35
C LEU A 46 -2.39 13.20 7.88
N THR A 47 -3.29 13.86 8.60
CA THR A 47 -3.19 14.02 10.06
C THR A 47 -4.24 13.25 10.84
N LYS A 48 -5.36 12.89 10.19
CA LYS A 48 -6.43 12.18 10.87
C LYS A 48 -7.22 11.30 9.91
N ILE A 49 -7.62 10.14 10.38
CA ILE A 49 -8.58 9.23 9.75
C ILE A 49 -9.69 8.96 10.76
N VAL A 50 -10.94 9.16 10.36
CA VAL A 50 -12.12 8.77 11.15
C VAL A 50 -12.86 7.67 10.41
N ILE A 51 -13.16 6.60 11.12
CA ILE A 51 -13.86 5.42 10.57
C ILE A 51 -15.15 5.23 11.34
N THR A 52 -16.24 5.09 10.59
CA THR A 52 -17.56 4.70 11.11
C THR A 52 -18.05 3.50 10.33
N ASN A 53 -18.49 2.46 11.00
CA ASN A 53 -19.06 1.27 10.35
C ASN A 53 -20.27 0.77 11.14
N ASN A 54 -20.96 -0.25 10.60
CA ASN A 54 -22.15 -0.81 11.24
C ASN A 54 -21.87 -1.67 12.48
N GLU A 55 -20.61 -2.05 12.71
CA GLU A 55 -20.20 -2.82 13.90
C GLU A 55 -19.65 -1.90 14.99
N ARG A 56 -19.04 -0.77 14.61
CA ARG A 56 -18.30 0.10 15.51
C ARG A 56 -18.44 1.56 15.09
N THR A 57 -18.72 2.40 16.05
CA THR A 57 -18.69 3.85 15.88
C THR A 57 -17.51 4.45 16.62
N GLY A 58 -17.00 5.60 16.16
CA GLY A 58 -16.02 6.38 16.92
C GLY A 58 -14.57 5.88 16.87
N THR A 59 -14.16 5.20 15.78
CA THR A 59 -12.74 4.91 15.57
C THR A 59 -12.05 6.13 14.97
N GLU A 60 -10.96 6.57 15.58
CA GLU A 60 -10.14 7.68 15.08
C GLU A 60 -8.66 7.31 15.17
N TYR A 61 -7.91 7.64 14.12
CA TYR A 61 -6.46 7.60 14.09
C TYR A 61 -5.92 9.01 13.91
N LYS A 62 -4.94 9.39 14.74
CA LYS A 62 -4.20 10.65 14.64
C LYS A 62 -2.77 10.37 14.22
N LEU A 63 -2.30 11.04 13.17
CA LEU A 63 -0.97 10.87 12.64
C LEU A 63 -0.13 12.12 12.96
N THR A 64 1.02 11.92 13.59
CA THR A 64 2.00 12.96 13.86
C THR A 64 3.15 12.85 12.87
N TRP A 65 3.48 13.97 12.25
CA TRP A 65 4.59 14.11 11.32
C TRP A 65 5.75 14.87 11.97
N THR A 66 6.96 14.38 11.78
CA THR A 66 8.20 15.03 12.21
C THR A 66 9.22 14.92 11.10
N ASP A 67 9.79 16.04 10.66
CA ASP A 67 10.80 16.10 9.61
C ASP A 67 10.40 15.37 8.30
N GLY A 68 9.11 15.40 7.96
CA GLY A 68 8.57 14.79 6.75
C GLY A 68 8.29 13.29 6.84
N ASP A 69 8.33 12.70 8.02
CA ASP A 69 7.99 11.30 8.28
C ASP A 69 6.84 11.17 9.30
N ILE A 70 6.01 10.14 9.19
CA ILE A 70 4.96 9.82 10.15
C ILE A 70 5.60 9.11 11.36
N THR A 71 5.82 9.83 12.45
CA THR A 71 6.53 9.28 13.61
C THR A 71 5.61 8.60 14.62
N LEU A 72 4.31 8.92 14.62
CA LEU A 72 3.35 8.36 15.56
C LEU A 72 1.98 8.22 14.92
N VAL A 73 1.33 7.10 15.16
CA VAL A 73 -0.10 6.87 14.88
C VAL A 73 -0.77 6.50 16.18
N GLU A 74 -1.70 7.34 16.63
CA GLU A 74 -2.49 7.11 17.84
C GLU A 74 -3.86 6.58 17.45
N HIS A 75 -4.31 5.53 18.13
CA HIS A 75 -5.62 4.92 17.93
C HIS A 75 -6.58 5.28 19.05
N PHE A 76 -7.76 5.75 18.70
CA PHE A 76 -8.83 6.10 19.62
C PHE A 76 -10.09 5.30 19.31
N ARG A 77 -10.81 4.92 20.37
CA ARG A 77 -12.16 4.37 20.35
C ARG A 77 -13.04 5.19 21.29
N ASP A 78 -14.17 5.66 20.80
CA ASP A 78 -15.12 6.48 21.58
C ASP A 78 -14.41 7.63 22.32
N ASN A 79 -13.53 8.35 21.64
CA ASN A 79 -12.68 9.44 22.15
C ASN A 79 -11.66 9.03 23.23
N LYS A 80 -11.47 7.74 23.51
CA LYS A 80 -10.43 7.26 24.42
C LYS A 80 -9.27 6.66 23.63
N LYS A 81 -8.04 7.05 23.99
CA LYS A 81 -6.85 6.44 23.40
C LYS A 81 -6.72 5.00 23.86
N VAL A 82 -6.65 4.07 22.92
CA VAL A 82 -6.58 2.61 23.18
C VAL A 82 -5.21 2.03 22.85
N GLY A 83 -4.41 2.72 22.06
CA GLY A 83 -3.06 2.32 21.74
C GLY A 83 -2.36 3.33 20.83
N GLN A 84 -1.13 3.03 20.48
CA GLN A 84 -0.36 3.80 19.52
C GLN A 84 0.72 2.94 18.86
N VAL A 85 1.16 3.38 17.69
CA VAL A 85 2.31 2.82 16.96
C VAL A 85 3.30 3.95 16.71
N ALA A 86 4.54 3.78 17.17
CA ALA A 86 5.64 4.69 16.90
C ALA A 86 6.52 4.11 15.80
N TYR A 87 7.02 4.99 14.92
CA TYR A 87 7.84 4.63 13.77
C TYR A 87 9.19 5.33 13.84
N GLU A 88 10.26 4.56 13.67
CA GLU A 88 11.61 5.06 13.49
C GLU A 88 12.01 4.90 12.03
N TYR A 89 12.87 5.78 11.52
CA TYR A 89 13.20 5.84 10.09
C TYR A 89 14.69 5.74 9.84
N ASN A 90 15.05 5.08 8.75
CA ASN A 90 16.44 5.09 8.28
C ASN A 90 16.68 6.37 7.46
N LYS A 91 17.20 7.40 8.15
CA LYS A 91 17.47 8.74 7.56
C LYS A 91 18.57 8.74 6.50
N SER A 92 19.35 7.67 6.36
CA SER A 92 20.40 7.56 5.33
C SER A 92 19.87 7.13 3.97
N ILE A 93 18.61 6.69 3.90
CA ILE A 93 17.98 6.16 2.69
C ILE A 93 16.77 7.04 2.34
N THR A 94 16.71 7.54 1.10
CA THR A 94 15.51 8.22 0.60
C THR A 94 14.46 7.22 0.17
N ASN A 95 13.22 7.43 0.62
CA ASN A 95 12.08 6.54 0.35
C ASN A 95 11.52 6.73 -1.07
N LYS A 96 12.29 6.39 -2.11
CA LYS A 96 11.80 6.53 -3.49
C LYS A 96 10.73 5.50 -3.86
N TYR A 97 10.82 4.27 -3.33
CA TYR A 97 9.95 3.14 -3.70
C TYR A 97 9.71 2.15 -2.56
N LEU A 98 10.17 2.48 -1.33
CA LEU A 98 10.20 1.55 -0.20
C LEU A 98 8.97 1.67 0.71
N SER A 99 8.07 2.62 0.43
CA SER A 99 6.77 2.76 1.12
C SER A 99 5.83 1.57 0.92
N LEU A 100 6.20 0.65 0.02
CA LEU A 100 5.46 -0.57 -0.25
C LEU A 100 5.69 -1.65 0.81
N PHE A 101 6.82 -1.62 1.53
CA PHE A 101 7.17 -2.68 2.47
C PHE A 101 6.52 -2.47 3.84
N VAL A 102 6.67 -1.30 4.42
CA VAL A 102 5.93 -0.87 5.61
C VAL A 102 5.47 0.57 5.43
N ASN A 103 4.18 0.77 5.51
CA ASN A 103 3.58 2.08 5.37
C ASN A 103 2.64 2.34 6.55
N PRO A 104 2.89 3.39 7.37
CA PRO A 104 2.04 3.70 8.51
C PRO A 104 0.55 3.87 8.18
N ILE A 105 0.21 4.28 6.95
CA ILE A 105 -1.18 4.46 6.50
C ILE A 105 -1.82 3.10 6.20
N THR A 106 -1.09 2.17 5.54
CA THR A 106 -1.62 0.83 5.26
C THR A 106 -1.79 0.01 6.52
N SER A 107 -0.91 0.15 7.50
CA SER A 107 -1.02 -0.54 8.78
C SER A 107 -2.33 -0.23 9.50
N ILE A 108 -2.86 1.01 9.36
CA ILE A 108 -4.18 1.38 9.86
C ILE A 108 -5.29 0.66 9.07
N ALA A 109 -5.16 0.67 7.75
CA ALA A 109 -6.18 0.11 6.86
C ALA A 109 -6.23 -1.42 6.91
N ASP A 110 -5.09 -2.09 7.11
CA ASP A 110 -5.02 -3.55 7.26
C ASP A 110 -5.70 -4.03 8.54
N TYR A 111 -5.58 -3.28 9.62
CA TYR A 111 -6.29 -3.60 10.88
C TYR A 111 -7.83 -3.61 10.69
N GLU A 112 -8.35 -2.74 9.85
CA GLU A 112 -9.77 -2.68 9.49
C GLU A 112 -10.11 -3.60 8.28
N GLY A 113 -9.14 -4.37 7.76
CA GLY A 113 -9.35 -5.38 6.71
C GLY A 113 -9.54 -4.84 5.30
N ILE A 114 -9.30 -3.55 5.05
CA ILE A 114 -9.62 -2.91 3.76
C ILE A 114 -8.55 -1.87 3.39
N ALA A 115 -7.38 -2.34 3.02
CA ALA A 115 -6.30 -1.44 2.62
C ALA A 115 -6.55 -0.77 1.25
N PRO A 116 -6.48 0.57 1.16
CA PRO A 116 -6.66 1.32 -0.08
C PRO A 116 -5.38 1.37 -0.93
N TYR A 117 -4.73 0.23 -1.13
CA TYR A 117 -3.41 0.16 -1.79
C TYR A 117 -3.35 0.89 -3.13
N GLY A 118 -4.38 0.75 -3.97
CA GLY A 118 -4.39 1.38 -5.29
C GLY A 118 -4.34 2.92 -5.22
N GLN A 119 -5.10 3.52 -4.32
CA GLN A 119 -5.13 4.97 -4.13
C GLN A 119 -3.85 5.46 -3.47
N LEU A 120 -3.28 4.67 -2.53
CA LEU A 120 -2.03 4.99 -1.87
C LEU A 120 -0.88 5.05 -2.89
N PHE A 121 -0.77 4.03 -3.75
CA PHE A 121 0.26 3.98 -4.80
C PHE A 121 0.08 5.05 -5.87
N ALA A 122 -1.15 5.48 -6.12
CA ALA A 122 -1.45 6.60 -6.99
C ALA A 122 -1.14 7.97 -6.36
N GLY A 123 -0.70 8.02 -5.09
CA GLY A 123 -0.34 9.25 -4.39
C GLY A 123 -1.53 10.09 -3.91
N TYR A 124 -2.73 9.50 -3.84
CA TYR A 124 -3.94 10.24 -3.46
C TYR A 124 -4.09 10.46 -1.94
N PHE A 125 -3.19 9.93 -1.11
CA PHE A 125 -3.18 10.18 0.34
C PHE A 125 -2.27 11.35 0.77
N GLY A 126 -2.01 12.28 -0.15
CA GLY A 126 -1.25 13.48 0.14
C GLY A 126 0.25 13.25 0.13
N LYS A 127 0.95 13.92 1.05
CA LYS A 127 2.42 13.85 1.11
C LYS A 127 2.88 12.47 1.55
N VAL A 128 3.90 11.95 0.88
CA VAL A 128 4.54 10.68 1.23
C VAL A 128 5.67 10.93 2.22
N PHE A 129 5.86 10.05 3.19
CA PHE A 129 7.00 10.13 4.11
C PHE A 129 8.34 9.94 3.37
N GLN A 130 9.41 10.58 3.89
CA GLN A 130 10.66 10.79 3.15
C GLN A 130 11.63 9.61 3.25
N HIS A 131 11.61 8.86 4.34
CA HIS A 131 12.56 7.80 4.63
C HIS A 131 11.85 6.45 4.84
N PRO A 132 12.51 5.32 4.59
CA PRO A 132 11.93 4.01 4.88
C PRO A 132 11.90 3.74 6.40
N VAL A 133 10.86 3.07 6.84
CA VAL A 133 10.68 2.69 8.26
C VAL A 133 11.79 1.72 8.69
N ALA A 134 12.47 2.03 9.79
CA ALA A 134 13.53 1.20 10.37
C ALA A 134 13.07 0.43 11.61
N ALA A 135 12.06 0.92 12.34
CA ALA A 135 11.46 0.20 13.45
C ALA A 135 9.99 0.57 13.63
N VAL A 136 9.24 -0.38 14.13
CA VAL A 136 7.84 -0.23 14.53
C VAL A 136 7.71 -0.64 15.99
N ARG A 137 7.07 0.21 16.80
CA ARG A 137 6.90 0.01 18.25
C ARG A 137 5.44 0.18 18.62
N TYR A 138 4.86 -0.82 19.24
CA TYR A 138 3.48 -0.84 19.68
C TYR A 138 3.36 -0.49 21.15
N THR A 139 2.42 0.38 21.49
CA THR A 139 2.04 0.65 22.90
C THR A 139 0.56 0.35 23.07
N VAL A 140 0.25 -0.65 23.85
CA VAL A 140 -1.11 -1.08 24.16
C VAL A 140 -1.59 -0.38 25.41
N ILE A 141 -2.73 0.30 25.34
CA ILE A 141 -3.40 0.91 26.49
C ILE A 141 -4.64 0.08 26.85
N ASP A 142 -5.40 -0.35 25.86
CA ASP A 142 -6.56 -1.21 26.04
C ASP A 142 -6.50 -2.40 25.08
N LYS A 143 -6.18 -3.57 25.60
CA LYS A 143 -6.03 -4.82 24.82
C LYS A 143 -7.32 -5.29 24.15
N HIS A 144 -8.48 -4.85 24.63
CA HIS A 144 -9.75 -5.23 24.02
C HIS A 144 -9.97 -4.55 22.68
N TYR A 145 -9.41 -3.35 22.50
CA TYR A 145 -9.59 -2.54 21.29
C TYR A 145 -8.33 -2.40 20.44
N PHE A 146 -7.19 -2.83 20.94
CA PHE A 146 -5.91 -2.73 20.23
C PHE A 146 -5.33 -4.14 20.08
N GLY A 147 -5.35 -4.68 18.88
CA GLY A 147 -5.02 -6.08 18.59
C GLY A 147 -3.53 -6.41 18.59
N TRP A 148 -2.65 -5.42 18.80
CA TRP A 148 -1.21 -5.60 18.85
C TRP A 148 -0.68 -5.59 20.29
N SER A 149 0.51 -6.12 20.48
CA SER A 149 1.24 -6.09 21.75
C SER A 149 2.65 -5.54 21.55
N SER A 150 3.38 -5.27 22.64
CA SER A 150 4.80 -4.92 22.55
C SER A 150 5.67 -6.07 21.99
N ASP A 151 5.16 -7.29 22.04
CA ASP A 151 5.84 -8.47 21.48
C ASP A 151 5.80 -8.47 19.94
N ASP A 152 4.92 -7.66 19.33
CA ASP A 152 4.84 -7.46 17.88
C ASP A 152 5.82 -6.38 17.37
N ASP A 153 6.63 -5.78 18.25
CA ASP A 153 7.67 -4.83 17.87
C ASP A 153 8.67 -5.47 16.91
N PHE A 154 9.03 -4.74 15.87
CA PHE A 154 10.03 -5.22 14.91
C PHE A 154 10.95 -4.12 14.39
N THR A 155 12.09 -4.54 13.83
CA THR A 155 13.02 -3.66 13.12
C THR A 155 13.17 -4.09 11.68
N ILE A 156 13.57 -3.14 10.82
CA ILE A 156 13.78 -3.37 9.39
C ILE A 156 15.19 -2.91 9.04
N THR A 157 15.94 -3.79 8.39
CA THR A 157 17.26 -3.48 7.84
C THR A 157 17.20 -3.47 6.32
N TYR A 158 17.99 -2.58 5.73
CA TYR A 158 18.06 -2.35 4.29
C TYR A 158 19.51 -2.54 3.84
N ASN A 159 19.76 -3.49 2.95
CA ASN A 159 21.07 -3.67 2.34
C ASN A 159 21.10 -3.00 0.98
N GLN A 160 22.06 -2.09 0.80
CA GLN A 160 22.27 -1.36 -0.43
C GLN A 160 23.48 -1.90 -1.17
N ASN A 161 23.43 -1.87 -2.50
CA ASN A 161 24.60 -2.12 -3.34
C ASN A 161 25.55 -0.90 -3.37
N ALA A 162 26.67 -1.01 -4.09
CA ALA A 162 27.66 0.04 -4.20
C ALA A 162 27.13 1.36 -4.82
N SER A 163 25.99 1.32 -5.52
CA SER A 163 25.30 2.48 -6.09
C SER A 163 24.23 3.08 -5.16
N GLY A 164 24.10 2.57 -3.92
CA GLY A 164 23.11 3.04 -2.94
C GLY A 164 21.69 2.54 -3.20
N ILE A 165 21.51 1.57 -4.08
CA ILE A 165 20.20 0.97 -4.38
C ILE A 165 19.92 -0.15 -3.38
N VAL A 166 18.76 -0.14 -2.75
CA VAL A 166 18.34 -1.20 -1.81
C VAL A 166 18.05 -2.48 -2.61
N GLU A 167 18.75 -3.56 -2.28
CA GLU A 167 18.57 -4.86 -2.91
C GLU A 167 17.89 -5.87 -1.98
N ASN A 168 18.06 -5.73 -0.66
CA ASN A 168 17.45 -6.61 0.30
C ASN A 168 16.85 -5.83 1.46
N ILE A 169 15.68 -6.29 1.91
CA ILE A 169 14.99 -5.81 3.08
C ILE A 169 14.79 -6.99 4.01
N LYS A 170 15.14 -6.84 5.29
CA LYS A 170 14.93 -7.87 6.30
C LYS A 170 14.20 -7.29 7.49
N GLN A 171 13.05 -7.86 7.82
CA GLN A 171 12.31 -7.59 9.05
C GLN A 171 12.75 -8.58 10.14
N SER A 172 12.97 -8.09 11.36
CA SER A 172 13.15 -8.92 12.56
C SER A 172 11.78 -9.31 13.13
N GLY A 173 11.74 -10.32 14.01
CA GLY A 173 10.54 -10.79 14.68
C GLY A 173 10.37 -12.30 14.47
N GLU A 174 9.35 -12.88 15.13
CA GLU A 174 9.08 -14.31 15.11
C GLU A 174 8.79 -14.81 13.69
N ASP A 175 8.11 -13.99 12.88
CA ASP A 175 7.83 -14.23 11.46
C ASP A 175 8.76 -13.44 10.52
N GLY A 176 10.03 -13.28 10.87
CA GLY A 176 10.97 -12.43 10.15
C GLY A 176 10.98 -12.65 8.63
N VAL A 177 10.57 -11.62 7.89
CA VAL A 177 10.48 -11.63 6.43
C VAL A 177 11.76 -11.10 5.81
N THR A 178 12.24 -11.77 4.77
CA THR A 178 13.31 -11.26 3.90
C THR A 178 12.75 -11.07 2.49
N ALA A 179 12.86 -9.86 1.96
CA ALA A 179 12.49 -9.53 0.59
C ALA A 179 13.73 -9.15 -0.21
N THR A 180 13.87 -9.73 -1.40
CA THR A 180 14.89 -9.31 -2.38
C THR A 180 14.20 -8.45 -3.44
N LEU A 181 14.74 -7.26 -3.67
CA LEU A 181 14.24 -6.32 -4.67
C LEU A 181 15.03 -6.49 -5.96
N ILE A 182 14.33 -6.74 -7.05
CA ILE A 182 14.91 -6.80 -8.38
C ILE A 182 14.52 -5.51 -9.09
N TRP A 183 15.51 -4.66 -9.36
CA TRP A 183 15.32 -3.41 -10.07
C TRP A 183 15.60 -3.63 -11.56
N GLU A 184 14.61 -3.37 -12.38
CA GLU A 184 14.79 -3.31 -13.83
C GLU A 184 15.14 -1.88 -14.23
N ASP A 185 16.21 -1.70 -15.01
CA ASP A 185 16.68 -0.39 -15.52
C ASP A 185 15.74 0.20 -16.60
N THR A 186 14.46 -0.10 -16.54
CA THR A 186 13.47 0.43 -17.48
C THR A 186 12.73 1.63 -16.87
N PRO A 187 12.66 2.78 -17.58
CA PRO A 187 11.78 3.87 -17.19
C PRO A 187 10.36 3.32 -17.06
N MET A 188 9.68 3.62 -15.93
CA MET A 188 8.30 3.22 -15.69
C MET A 188 7.44 3.53 -16.91
N GLY A 189 6.94 2.50 -17.55
CA GLY A 189 5.95 2.69 -18.58
C GLY A 189 5.91 1.70 -19.72
N ILE A 190 6.82 0.77 -19.86
CA ILE A 190 6.65 -0.41 -20.73
C ILE A 190 7.86 -1.31 -20.44
N SER A 191 7.65 -2.49 -19.87
CA SER A 191 8.68 -3.52 -19.85
C SER A 191 9.00 -3.90 -21.30
N VAL A 192 10.14 -3.43 -21.78
CA VAL A 192 10.71 -3.98 -23.01
C VAL A 192 11.13 -5.40 -22.68
N TYR A 193 10.34 -6.34 -23.08
CA TYR A 193 10.65 -7.76 -22.97
C TYR A 193 11.98 -7.99 -23.72
N LYS A 194 13.10 -8.08 -22.98
CA LYS A 194 14.37 -8.53 -23.58
C LYS A 194 14.14 -9.95 -24.06
N GLN A 195 14.07 -10.11 -25.36
CA GLN A 195 14.00 -11.42 -26.00
C GLN A 195 15.15 -12.29 -25.48
N GLN A 196 14.84 -13.25 -24.59
CA GLN A 196 15.65 -14.47 -24.59
C GLN A 196 15.52 -15.08 -25.98
N LYS A 197 16.63 -15.22 -26.68
CA LYS A 197 16.72 -15.91 -27.96
C LYS A 197 16.32 -17.37 -27.77
N GLU A 198 15.01 -17.66 -27.90
CA GLU A 198 14.51 -19.00 -28.22
C GLU A 198 13.03 -18.87 -28.60
N GLY A 199 12.75 -19.08 -29.87
CA GLY A 199 11.42 -19.16 -30.45
C GLY A 199 10.92 -17.86 -31.09
N THR A 200 10.52 -17.93 -32.35
CA THR A 200 9.89 -16.83 -33.09
C THR A 200 8.57 -16.43 -32.43
N LYS A 201 8.54 -15.26 -31.81
CA LYS A 201 7.30 -14.66 -31.24
C LYS A 201 6.64 -13.82 -32.35
N THR A 202 5.34 -13.90 -32.47
CA THR A 202 4.57 -13.06 -33.37
C THR A 202 3.72 -12.10 -32.51
N ILE A 203 3.81 -10.81 -32.87
CA ILE A 203 3.10 -9.73 -32.15
C ILE A 203 1.88 -9.34 -32.97
N TYR A 204 0.75 -9.14 -32.32
CA TYR A 204 -0.50 -8.69 -32.94
C TYR A 204 -1.07 -7.52 -32.12
N ASP A 205 -1.79 -6.61 -32.81
CA ASP A 205 -2.67 -5.65 -32.12
C ASP A 205 -4.01 -6.31 -31.70
N LEU A 206 -4.89 -5.54 -31.08
CA LEU A 206 -6.21 -6.03 -30.66
C LEU A 206 -7.13 -6.39 -31.83
N SER A 207 -6.85 -5.89 -33.02
CA SER A 207 -7.61 -6.24 -34.26
C SER A 207 -7.14 -7.55 -34.91
N GLY A 208 -6.05 -8.16 -34.38
CA GLY A 208 -5.42 -9.35 -34.93
C GLY A 208 -4.43 -9.07 -36.07
N LYS A 209 -4.10 -7.80 -36.31
CA LYS A 209 -3.09 -7.41 -37.31
C LYS A 209 -1.70 -7.70 -36.75
N ARG A 210 -0.86 -8.38 -37.52
CA ARG A 210 0.52 -8.67 -37.19
C ARG A 210 1.35 -7.38 -37.16
N LEU A 211 2.16 -7.22 -36.11
CA LEU A 211 3.06 -6.09 -35.91
C LEU A 211 4.52 -6.56 -35.98
N GLU A 212 5.40 -5.68 -36.43
CA GLU A 212 6.85 -5.91 -36.42
C GLU A 212 7.46 -5.60 -35.04
N ASN A 213 6.90 -4.64 -34.33
CA ASN A 213 7.33 -4.20 -33.01
C ASN A 213 6.13 -3.95 -32.11
N LEU A 214 6.35 -3.97 -30.79
CA LEU A 214 5.36 -3.55 -29.82
C LEU A 214 4.96 -2.08 -30.03
N GLN A 215 3.65 -1.82 -30.05
CA GLN A 215 3.10 -0.47 -30.17
C GLN A 215 2.57 0.02 -28.83
N HIS A 216 2.36 1.33 -28.73
CA HIS A 216 1.71 1.93 -27.59
C HIS A 216 0.27 1.39 -27.46
N GLY A 217 -0.08 0.86 -26.31
CA GLY A 217 -1.38 0.23 -26.04
C GLY A 217 -1.24 -1.28 -25.81
N VAL A 218 -2.34 -2.01 -26.00
CA VAL A 218 -2.39 -3.45 -25.75
C VAL A 218 -1.89 -4.23 -26.98
N ASN A 219 -0.89 -5.08 -26.76
CA ASN A 219 -0.37 -6.02 -27.76
C ASN A 219 -0.66 -7.46 -27.33
N ILE A 220 -0.80 -8.36 -28.29
CA ILE A 220 -0.96 -9.80 -28.09
C ILE A 220 0.29 -10.49 -28.62
N ILE A 221 1.03 -11.19 -27.77
CA ILE A 221 2.20 -11.98 -28.15
C ILE A 221 1.80 -13.44 -28.23
N LYS A 222 2.01 -14.06 -29.40
CA LYS A 222 1.85 -15.50 -29.61
C LYS A 222 3.22 -16.15 -29.70
N GLU A 223 3.49 -17.09 -28.80
CA GLU A 223 4.72 -17.89 -28.79
C GLU A 223 4.60 -19.10 -29.73
N THR A 224 5.74 -19.64 -30.17
CA THR A 224 5.81 -20.86 -31.03
C THR A 224 5.20 -22.10 -30.37
N ASN A 225 5.13 -22.14 -29.03
CA ASN A 225 4.47 -23.20 -28.26
C ASN A 225 2.94 -23.05 -28.20
N GLY A 226 2.37 -22.05 -28.89
CA GLY A 226 0.93 -21.75 -28.94
C GLY A 226 0.41 -20.93 -27.78
N LYS A 227 1.21 -20.61 -26.74
CA LYS A 227 0.82 -19.72 -25.65
C LYS A 227 0.64 -18.30 -26.16
N THR A 228 -0.35 -17.61 -25.61
CA THR A 228 -0.67 -16.22 -25.95
C THR A 228 -0.65 -15.38 -24.69
N HIS A 229 0.04 -14.24 -24.74
CA HIS A 229 0.13 -13.28 -23.64
C HIS A 229 -0.36 -11.90 -24.11
N LYS A 230 -1.08 -11.21 -23.25
CA LYS A 230 -1.48 -9.82 -23.42
C LYS A 230 -0.46 -8.94 -22.68
N VAL A 231 0.13 -7.97 -23.37
CA VAL A 231 1.11 -7.01 -22.85
C VAL A 231 0.69 -5.58 -23.17
#